data_38da9af45c33516e021b633f10cda87c
#
_entry.id   38da9af45c33516e021b633f10cda87c
#
_cell.length_a   1.000
_cell.length_b   1.000
_cell.length_c   1.000
_cell.angle_alpha   90.00
_cell.angle_beta   90.00
_cell.angle_gamma   90.00
#
_symmetry.space_group_name_H-M   'P 1'
#
loop_
_entity.id
_entity.type
_entity.pdbx_description
1 polymer ?
#
loop_
_entity_poly.entity_id
_entity_poly.type
_entity_poly.pdbx_seq_one_letter_code
_entity_poly.pdbx_strand_id
1 'polypeptide(L)'
;MNLIESVKHCYKNYSNFNGRATRSEFWYFYLFFYLTIFLLVLISGIIKEGEVMFVIGVIFVLGDLIPFVAVTARRLHDVGKSGWWQVLGAIPYVNIIGVIVLIFWWCSEGEKKKNFYGPPIKINGRKRK
;
A
#
# COMPACT_ATOMS: atom_id res chain seq x y z
N MET A 1 -10.44 -2.64 -10.15
CA MET A 1 -10.33 -1.29 -9.53
C MET A 1 -9.32 -0.47 -10.32
N ASN A 2 -9.66 0.75 -10.69
CA ASN A 2 -8.73 1.67 -11.33
C ASN A 2 -7.97 2.51 -10.28
N LEU A 3 -7.07 3.39 -10.72
CA LEU A 3 -6.25 4.21 -9.82
C LEU A 3 -7.10 5.06 -8.86
N ILE A 4 -8.08 5.79 -9.41
CA ILE A 4 -8.93 6.71 -8.62
C ILE A 4 -9.78 5.93 -7.61
N GLU A 5 -10.38 4.83 -8.03
CA GLU A 5 -11.17 3.97 -7.16
C GLU A 5 -10.32 3.36 -6.04
N SER A 6 -9.10 2.93 -6.36
CA SER A 6 -8.17 2.35 -5.39
C SER A 6 -7.76 3.36 -4.33
N VAL A 7 -7.41 4.59 -4.75
CA VAL A 7 -7.05 5.68 -3.83
C VAL A 7 -8.24 6.04 -2.93
N LYS A 8 -9.43 6.24 -3.52
CA LYS A 8 -10.66 6.52 -2.75
C LYS A 8 -10.98 5.41 -1.75
N HIS A 9 -10.83 4.14 -2.17
CA HIS A 9 -11.10 2.99 -1.31
C HIS A 9 -10.10 2.91 -0.14
N CYS A 10 -8.81 3.20 -0.38
CA CYS A 10 -7.81 3.25 0.67
C CYS A 10 -8.11 4.37 1.68
N TYR A 11 -8.47 5.57 1.24
CA TYR A 11 -8.86 6.65 2.15
C TYR A 11 -10.17 6.38 2.90
N LYS A 12 -11.14 5.74 2.25
CA LYS A 12 -12.37 5.29 2.94
C LYS A 12 -12.07 4.28 4.04
N ASN A 13 -11.05 3.46 3.86
CA ASN A 13 -10.56 2.48 4.83
C ASN A 13 -9.27 2.95 5.51
N TYR A 14 -9.15 4.23 5.81
CA TYR A 14 -7.94 4.93 6.26
C TYR A 14 -7.18 4.18 7.37
N SER A 15 -7.88 3.78 8.42
CA SER A 15 -7.33 3.04 9.57
C SER A 15 -7.86 1.61 9.69
N ASN A 16 -8.40 1.06 8.61
CA ASN A 16 -8.91 -0.30 8.60
C ASN A 16 -7.79 -1.29 8.26
N PHE A 17 -7.27 -1.93 9.27
CA PHE A 17 -6.24 -2.98 9.16
C PHE A 17 -6.83 -4.39 8.96
N ASN A 18 -8.15 -4.53 9.12
CA ASN A 18 -8.84 -5.80 8.97
C ASN A 18 -9.24 -6.06 7.51
N GLY A 19 -9.47 -7.33 7.19
CA GLY A 19 -9.87 -7.72 5.84
C GLY A 19 -8.69 -7.93 4.90
N ARG A 20 -8.98 -7.88 3.61
CA ARG A 20 -8.05 -8.22 2.54
C ARG A 20 -8.01 -7.11 1.48
N ALA A 21 -6.91 -6.96 0.77
CA ALA A 21 -6.76 -6.04 -0.35
C ALA A 21 -6.33 -6.76 -1.62
N THR A 22 -6.88 -6.33 -2.76
CA THR A 22 -6.47 -6.86 -4.08
C THR A 22 -5.11 -6.32 -4.50
N ARG A 23 -4.48 -6.99 -5.49
CA ARG A 23 -3.24 -6.48 -6.10
C ARG A 23 -3.44 -5.08 -6.71
N SER A 24 -4.55 -4.86 -7.39
CA SER A 24 -4.84 -3.56 -8.01
C SER A 24 -5.01 -2.45 -6.97
N GLU A 25 -5.74 -2.70 -5.88
CA GLU A 25 -5.88 -1.73 -4.79
C GLU A 25 -4.52 -1.33 -4.21
N PHE A 26 -3.70 -2.33 -3.90
CA PHE A 26 -2.38 -2.14 -3.31
C PHE A 26 -1.43 -1.39 -4.27
N TRP A 27 -1.23 -1.89 -5.50
CA TRP A 27 -0.26 -1.31 -6.42
C TRP A 27 -0.65 0.07 -6.93
N TYR A 28 -1.93 0.34 -7.13
CA TYR A 28 -2.38 1.67 -7.52
C TYR A 28 -2.23 2.69 -6.38
N PHE A 29 -2.44 2.29 -5.12
CA PHE A 29 -2.18 3.18 -4.00
C PHE A 29 -0.68 3.46 -3.83
N TYR A 30 0.18 2.45 -4.00
CA TYR A 30 1.64 2.62 -4.02
C TYR A 30 2.09 3.57 -5.14
N LEU A 31 1.57 3.37 -6.35
CA LEU A 31 1.85 4.26 -7.47
C LEU A 31 1.45 5.71 -7.15
N PHE A 32 0.25 5.91 -6.63
CA PHE A 32 -0.23 7.23 -6.22
C PHE A 32 0.71 7.87 -5.19
N PHE A 33 1.07 7.14 -4.14
CA PHE A 33 1.91 7.62 -3.06
C PHE A 33 3.30 8.07 -3.55
N TYR A 34 4.00 7.19 -4.27
CA TYR A 34 5.35 7.50 -4.77
C TYR A 34 5.35 8.51 -5.91
N LEU A 35 4.33 8.51 -6.77
CA LEU A 35 4.19 9.51 -7.82
C LEU A 35 3.98 10.91 -7.23
N THR A 36 3.18 11.02 -6.18
CA THR A 36 2.96 12.30 -5.49
C THR A 36 4.27 12.82 -4.88
N ILE A 37 5.03 11.98 -4.20
CA ILE A 37 6.35 12.37 -3.66
C ILE A 37 7.28 12.81 -4.79
N PHE A 38 7.35 12.06 -5.88
CA PHE A 38 8.19 12.37 -7.04
C PHE A 38 7.83 13.74 -7.65
N LEU A 39 6.54 14.02 -7.83
CA LEU A 39 6.07 15.31 -8.35
C LEU A 39 6.41 16.47 -7.40
N LEU A 40 6.26 16.29 -6.08
CA LEU A 40 6.65 17.30 -5.10
C LEU A 40 8.14 17.62 -5.16
N VAL A 41 8.99 16.61 -5.32
CA VAL A 41 10.43 16.79 -5.48
C VAL A 41 10.77 17.55 -6.78
N LEU A 42 10.12 17.19 -7.89
CA LEU A 42 10.32 17.90 -9.17
C LEU A 42 9.89 19.36 -9.07
N ILE A 43 8.72 19.64 -8.52
CA ILE A 43 8.19 21.00 -8.36
C ILE A 43 9.13 21.81 -7.45
N SER A 44 9.62 21.23 -6.37
CA SER A 44 10.61 21.86 -5.48
C SER A 44 11.85 22.33 -6.23
N GLY A 45 12.37 21.51 -7.16
CA GLY A 45 13.53 21.89 -7.97
C GLY A 45 13.24 23.02 -8.97
N ILE A 46 12.02 23.08 -9.51
CA ILE A 46 11.62 24.07 -10.52
C ILE A 46 11.35 25.45 -9.88
N ILE A 47 10.58 25.51 -8.81
CA ILE A 47 10.11 26.78 -8.21
C ILE A 47 11.08 27.33 -7.15
N LYS A 48 12.17 26.64 -6.84
CA LYS A 48 13.18 27.00 -5.82
C LYS A 48 12.62 27.26 -4.41
N GLU A 49 11.39 26.78 -4.14
CA GLU A 49 10.72 26.85 -2.84
C GLU A 49 10.88 25.50 -2.08
N GLY A 50 12.14 25.07 -1.95
CA GLY A 50 12.48 23.77 -1.40
C GLY A 50 11.96 23.53 0.01
N GLU A 51 12.01 24.54 0.89
CA GLU A 51 11.55 24.43 2.27
C GLU A 51 10.02 24.20 2.33
N VAL A 52 9.25 24.96 1.56
CA VAL A 52 7.79 24.85 1.53
C VAL A 52 7.40 23.47 0.97
N MET A 53 8.02 23.05 -0.12
CA MET A 53 7.74 21.73 -0.72
C MET A 53 8.14 20.59 0.19
N PHE A 54 9.24 20.74 0.94
CA PHE A 54 9.65 19.77 1.95
C PHE A 54 8.59 19.63 3.05
N VAL A 55 8.10 20.74 3.59
CA VAL A 55 7.04 20.74 4.63
C VAL A 55 5.77 20.07 4.11
N ILE A 56 5.34 20.42 2.89
CA ILE A 56 4.17 19.78 2.25
C ILE A 56 4.40 18.27 2.09
N GLY A 57 5.59 17.86 1.66
CA GLY A 57 5.94 16.45 1.52
C GLY A 57 5.91 15.71 2.86
N VAL A 58 6.42 16.30 3.92
CA VAL A 58 6.36 15.72 5.27
C VAL A 58 4.93 15.55 5.74
N ILE A 59 4.08 16.58 5.58
CA ILE A 59 2.66 16.52 5.94
C ILE A 59 1.95 15.41 5.15
N PHE A 60 2.21 15.32 3.84
CA PHE A 60 1.67 14.27 2.99
C PHE A 60 2.07 12.88 3.49
N VAL A 61 3.37 12.63 3.69
CA VAL A 61 3.88 11.33 4.15
C VAL A 61 3.29 10.95 5.51
N LEU A 62 3.24 11.88 6.47
CA LEU A 62 2.68 11.61 7.79
C LEU A 62 1.17 11.34 7.73
N GLY A 63 0.44 12.07 6.88
CA GLY A 63 -1.00 11.87 6.68
C GLY A 63 -1.32 10.54 6.00
N ASP A 64 -0.49 10.10 5.06
CA ASP A 64 -0.69 8.86 4.30
C ASP A 64 -0.04 7.63 4.93
N LEU A 65 0.72 7.78 6.00
CA LEU A 65 1.39 6.66 6.68
C LEU A 65 0.39 5.59 7.14
N ILE A 66 -0.72 6.01 7.75
CA ILE A 66 -1.74 5.09 8.26
C ILE A 66 -2.42 4.31 7.13
N PRO A 67 -2.99 4.94 6.08
CA PRO A 67 -3.60 4.20 4.98
C PRO A 67 -2.57 3.36 4.20
N PHE A 68 -1.33 3.81 4.10
CA PHE A 68 -0.24 3.05 3.48
C PHE A 68 0.04 1.74 4.24
N VAL A 69 0.19 1.81 5.57
CA VAL A 69 0.38 0.63 6.42
C VAL A 69 -0.86 -0.25 6.43
N ALA A 70 -2.05 0.34 6.42
CA ALA A 70 -3.32 -0.40 6.42
C ALA A 70 -3.52 -1.20 5.12
N VAL A 71 -3.29 -0.62 3.96
CA VAL A 71 -3.43 -1.34 2.68
C VAL A 71 -2.36 -2.43 2.54
N THR A 72 -1.15 -2.17 3.04
CA THR A 72 -0.06 -3.16 3.06
C THR A 72 -0.41 -4.36 3.93
N ALA A 73 -0.93 -4.12 5.14
CA ALA A 73 -1.41 -5.18 6.02
C ALA A 73 -2.53 -6.00 5.36
N ARG A 74 -3.55 -5.34 4.80
CA ARG A 74 -4.65 -6.00 4.10
C ARG A 74 -4.18 -6.79 2.88
N ARG A 75 -3.12 -6.34 2.22
CA ARG A 75 -2.51 -7.10 1.11
C ARG A 75 -1.81 -8.36 1.59
N LEU A 76 -1.09 -8.31 2.70
CA LEU A 76 -0.51 -9.50 3.33
C LEU A 76 -1.59 -10.49 3.80
N HIS A 77 -2.69 -9.99 4.35
CA HIS A 77 -3.84 -10.81 4.71
C HIS A 77 -4.44 -11.56 3.51
N ASP A 78 -4.42 -10.95 2.31
CA ASP A 78 -4.94 -11.58 1.10
C ASP A 78 -4.13 -12.81 0.66
N VAL A 79 -2.85 -12.87 1.01
CA VAL A 79 -1.97 -14.04 0.80
C VAL A 79 -1.81 -14.90 2.06
N GLY A 80 -2.67 -14.74 3.05
CA GLY A 80 -2.67 -15.54 4.28
C GLY A 80 -1.56 -15.22 5.27
N LYS A 81 -0.93 -14.05 5.15
CA LYS A 81 0.16 -13.60 6.02
C LYS A 81 -0.31 -12.51 6.97
N SER A 82 0.27 -12.48 8.18
CA SER A 82 0.04 -11.40 9.14
C SER A 82 0.55 -10.07 8.60
N GLY A 83 -0.18 -8.98 8.84
CA GLY A 83 0.25 -7.62 8.51
C GLY A 83 1.56 -7.20 9.20
N TRP A 84 1.92 -7.81 10.32
CA TRP A 84 3.16 -7.56 11.03
C TRP A 84 4.42 -7.94 10.26
N TRP A 85 4.33 -8.80 9.25
CA TRP A 85 5.46 -9.12 8.37
C TRP A 85 6.02 -7.91 7.63
N GLN A 86 5.24 -6.84 7.44
CA GLN A 86 5.74 -5.60 6.85
C GLN A 86 6.88 -4.95 7.66
N VAL A 87 7.00 -5.25 8.95
CA VAL A 87 8.10 -4.79 9.81
C VAL A 87 9.47 -5.25 9.30
N LEU A 88 9.54 -6.36 8.56
CA LEU A 88 10.77 -6.82 7.93
C LEU A 88 11.41 -5.77 7.00
N GLY A 89 10.58 -4.94 6.36
CA GLY A 89 11.07 -3.84 5.53
C GLY A 89 11.68 -2.67 6.31
N ALA A 90 11.43 -2.58 7.61
CA ALA A 90 11.89 -1.49 8.47
C ALA A 90 13.14 -1.84 9.29
N ILE A 91 13.47 -3.13 9.45
CA ILE A 91 14.63 -3.58 10.24
C ILE A 91 15.92 -3.41 9.42
N PRO A 92 16.91 -2.60 9.87
CA PRO A 92 18.19 -2.47 9.20
C PRO A 92 18.88 -3.82 8.98
N TYR A 93 19.61 -3.96 7.88
CA TYR A 93 20.28 -5.18 7.40
C TYR A 93 19.35 -6.32 7.00
N VAL A 94 18.31 -6.63 7.77
CA VAL A 94 17.27 -7.63 7.43
C VAL A 94 16.38 -7.14 6.33
N ASN A 95 16.18 -5.82 6.20
CA ASN A 95 15.24 -5.22 5.24
C ASN A 95 15.57 -5.55 3.77
N ILE A 96 16.83 -5.79 3.42
CA ILE A 96 17.22 -6.15 2.05
C ILE A 96 16.51 -7.46 1.63
N ILE A 97 16.62 -8.52 2.46
CA ILE A 97 15.94 -9.79 2.23
C ILE A 97 14.44 -9.66 2.51
N GLY A 98 14.08 -8.92 3.57
CA GLY A 98 12.69 -8.71 3.98
C GLY A 98 11.85 -8.04 2.89
N VAL A 99 12.37 -7.01 2.23
CA VAL A 99 11.68 -6.33 1.12
C VAL A 99 11.48 -7.27 -0.08
N ILE A 100 12.46 -8.09 -0.41
CA ILE A 100 12.34 -9.09 -1.50
C ILE A 100 11.21 -10.07 -1.20
N VAL A 101 11.15 -10.60 0.02
CA VAL A 101 10.07 -11.50 0.46
C VAL A 101 8.71 -10.81 0.43
N LEU A 102 8.63 -9.57 0.90
CA LEU A 102 7.40 -8.80 0.89
C LEU A 102 6.91 -8.52 -0.53
N ILE A 103 7.79 -8.13 -1.45
CA ILE A 103 7.44 -7.92 -2.87
C ILE A 103 6.92 -9.22 -3.48
N PHE A 104 7.55 -10.35 -3.20
CA PHE A 104 7.06 -11.65 -3.67
C PHE A 104 5.63 -11.92 -3.19
N TRP A 105 5.33 -11.71 -1.92
CA TRP A 105 3.98 -11.88 -1.38
C TRP A 105 2.97 -10.87 -1.93
N TRP A 106 3.37 -9.61 -2.13
CA TRP A 106 2.49 -8.58 -2.69
C TRP A 106 2.13 -8.84 -4.15
N CYS A 107 3.04 -9.46 -4.91
CA CYS A 107 2.81 -9.87 -6.31
C CYS A 107 2.04 -11.18 -6.43
N SER A 108 2.10 -12.05 -5.41
CA SER A 108 1.46 -13.36 -5.42
C SER A 108 -0.05 -13.27 -5.54
N GLU A 109 -0.70 -14.29 -6.07
CA GLU A 109 -2.16 -14.37 -6.04
C GLU A 109 -2.65 -14.49 -4.60
N GLY A 110 -3.72 -13.76 -4.29
CA GLY A 110 -4.40 -13.93 -3.01
C GLY A 110 -5.11 -15.28 -2.91
N GLU A 111 -5.29 -15.75 -1.70
CA GLU A 111 -5.96 -17.02 -1.44
C GLU A 111 -7.38 -17.03 -2.02
N LYS A 112 -7.73 -18.10 -2.70
CA LYS A 112 -9.02 -18.27 -3.39
C LYS A 112 -10.15 -18.64 -2.44
N LYS A 113 -9.82 -19.12 -1.25
CA LYS A 113 -10.76 -19.54 -0.21
C LYS A 113 -10.79 -18.52 0.93
N LYS A 114 -11.77 -18.66 1.80
CA LYS A 114 -11.82 -17.94 3.07
C LYS A 114 -10.59 -18.33 3.91
N ASN A 115 -9.89 -17.33 4.42
CA ASN A 115 -8.78 -17.50 5.36
C ASN A 115 -9.10 -16.82 6.70
N PHE A 116 -8.14 -16.78 7.61
CA PHE A 116 -8.30 -16.16 8.93
C PHE A 116 -8.79 -14.70 8.85
N TYR A 117 -8.45 -13.97 7.78
CA TYR A 117 -8.76 -12.56 7.60
C TYR A 117 -10.06 -12.28 6.81
N GLY A 118 -10.75 -13.30 6.40
CA GLY A 118 -12.06 -13.17 5.76
C GLY A 118 -12.19 -13.89 4.40
N PRO A 119 -13.34 -13.70 3.73
CA PRO A 119 -13.59 -14.30 2.43
C PRO A 119 -12.73 -13.67 1.34
N PRO A 120 -12.47 -14.40 0.23
CA PRO A 120 -11.71 -13.84 -0.90
C PRO A 120 -12.48 -12.68 -1.54
N ILE A 121 -11.74 -11.63 -1.91
CA ILE A 121 -12.33 -10.49 -2.60
C ILE A 121 -12.69 -10.90 -4.03
N LYS A 122 -13.91 -10.60 -4.44
CA LYS A 122 -14.37 -10.78 -5.81
C LYS A 122 -13.67 -9.79 -6.74
N ILE A 123 -13.16 -10.27 -7.86
CA ILE A 123 -12.57 -9.44 -8.90
C ILE A 123 -13.61 -9.30 -10.02
N ASN A 124 -13.97 -8.05 -10.35
CA ASN A 124 -15.02 -7.76 -11.35
C ASN A 124 -16.35 -8.52 -11.10
N GLY A 125 -16.75 -8.60 -9.82
CA GLY A 125 -17.97 -9.31 -9.43
C GLY A 125 -17.90 -10.83 -9.49
N ARG A 126 -16.78 -11.41 -9.94
CA ARG A 126 -16.56 -12.86 -10.04
C ARG A 126 -15.73 -13.40 -8.87
N LYS A 127 -16.04 -14.61 -8.43
CA LYS A 127 -15.19 -15.31 -7.48
C LYS A 127 -13.83 -15.61 -8.12
N ARG A 128 -12.75 -15.56 -7.35
CA ARG A 128 -11.43 -16.02 -7.80
C ARG A 128 -11.50 -17.51 -8.13
N LYS A 129 -11.12 -17.86 -9.34
CA LYS A 129 -11.00 -19.26 -9.76
C LYS A 129 -9.75 -19.90 -9.20
#